data_e9b05a203b823d91c017f02f6203264e
#
_entry.id   e9b05a203b823d91c017f02f6203264e
#
_cell.length_a   1.000
_cell.length_b   1.000
_cell.length_c   1.000
_cell.angle_alpha   90.00
_cell.angle_beta   90.00
_cell.angle_gamma   90.00
#
_symmetry.space_group_name_H-M   'P 1'
#
loop_
_entity.id
_entity.type
_entity.pdbx_description
1 polymer ?
#
loop_
_entity_poly.entity_id
_entity_poly.type
_entity_poly.pdbx_seq_one_letter_code
_entity_poly.pdbx_strand_id
1 'polypeptide(L)'
;MSNEFYLNNPLIHRDRRLGQQQNSAWVKQFDCTHIRPLIICRGPIRKEAMDVFTEMGIEHFGILLSEKDSIVYRNALAPELRSLTDPDRVHRVPDYTGADKAERDQRIQQIIDIAKDNDYNAIYTGYGFMAEDETMVAAMEAAGLNFIGPCSRTVHDAGLKDEAKRTALKCGVSVTPGIDNGTALTLLAKHPDVNALKALAKTHDLKVCLLYTSPSPRDWI
;
A
#
# COMPACT_ATOMS: atom_id res chain seq x y z
N MET A 1 -20.27 -6.37 -14.81
CA MET A 1 -20.74 -6.52 -13.42
C MET A 1 -21.89 -5.58 -13.23
N SER A 2 -23.04 -6.08 -12.82
CA SER A 2 -24.31 -5.36 -12.84
C SER A 2 -24.32 -4.25 -11.81
N ASN A 3 -25.00 -3.15 -12.14
CA ASN A 3 -25.31 -2.06 -11.21
C ASN A 3 -26.08 -2.52 -9.95
N GLU A 4 -26.55 -3.75 -9.91
CA GLU A 4 -27.27 -4.33 -8.78
C GLU A 4 -26.47 -4.36 -7.48
N PHE A 5 -25.14 -4.54 -7.55
CA PHE A 5 -24.30 -4.52 -6.35
C PHE A 5 -24.37 -3.16 -5.62
N TYR A 6 -24.37 -2.07 -6.37
CA TYR A 6 -24.48 -0.73 -5.79
C TYR A 6 -25.90 -0.39 -5.33
N LEU A 7 -26.92 -0.84 -6.05
CA LEU A 7 -28.31 -0.64 -5.67
C LEU A 7 -28.69 -1.36 -4.39
N ASN A 8 -28.09 -2.52 -4.14
CA ASN A 8 -28.34 -3.33 -2.96
C ASN A 8 -27.34 -3.08 -1.82
N ASN A 9 -26.41 -2.13 -1.98
CA ASN A 9 -25.50 -1.76 -0.91
C ASN A 9 -26.29 -1.06 0.22
N PRO A 10 -26.36 -1.66 1.42
CA PRO A 10 -27.13 -1.11 2.54
C PRO A 10 -26.62 0.24 3.03
N LEU A 11 -25.44 0.68 2.57
CA LEU A 11 -24.82 1.96 2.92
C LEU A 11 -25.17 3.12 1.96
N ILE A 12 -25.80 2.84 0.80
CA ILE A 12 -26.09 3.88 -0.23
C ILE A 12 -26.98 5.01 0.31
N HIS A 13 -27.86 4.71 1.25
CA HIS A 13 -28.82 5.66 1.80
C HIS A 13 -28.60 5.97 3.29
N ARG A 14 -27.44 5.62 3.85
CA ARG A 14 -27.17 5.81 5.26
C ARG A 14 -26.30 7.02 5.53
N ASP A 15 -26.67 7.75 6.60
CA ASP A 15 -25.82 8.78 7.18
C ASP A 15 -24.48 8.12 7.65
N ARG A 16 -23.37 8.62 7.13
CA ARG A 16 -22.02 8.11 7.48
C ARG A 16 -21.62 8.40 8.93
N ARG A 17 -22.46 9.07 9.71
CA ARG A 17 -22.30 9.22 11.17
C ARG A 17 -22.62 7.93 11.93
N LEU A 18 -22.52 6.80 11.28
CA LEU A 18 -22.85 5.48 11.83
C LEU A 18 -21.87 4.96 12.87
N GLY A 19 -20.70 5.58 12.99
CA GLY A 19 -19.66 5.13 13.92
C GLY A 19 -19.98 5.17 15.41
N GLN A 20 -21.14 5.65 15.78
CA GLN A 20 -21.58 5.65 17.18
C GLN A 20 -22.63 4.58 17.50
N GLN A 21 -23.05 3.79 16.52
CA GLN A 21 -24.05 2.76 16.73
C GLN A 21 -23.44 1.37 16.50
N GLN A 22 -23.05 0.69 17.58
CA GLN A 22 -22.59 -0.69 17.64
C GLN A 22 -23.53 -1.72 16.96
N ASN A 23 -24.59 -1.29 16.34
CA ASN A 23 -25.64 -2.08 15.74
C ASN A 23 -25.91 -1.74 14.26
N SER A 24 -24.90 -1.23 13.51
CA SER A 24 -25.14 -0.98 12.10
C SER A 24 -25.46 -2.30 11.38
N ALA A 25 -26.42 -2.27 10.47
CA ALA A 25 -26.79 -3.46 9.71
C ALA A 25 -25.62 -3.96 8.84
N TRP A 26 -24.66 -3.08 8.54
CA TRP A 26 -23.44 -3.44 7.81
C TRP A 26 -22.51 -4.29 8.67
N VAL A 27 -22.25 -3.90 9.91
CA VAL A 27 -21.42 -4.69 10.86
C VAL A 27 -22.08 -6.04 11.15
N LYS A 28 -23.41 -6.10 11.24
CA LYS A 28 -24.13 -7.36 11.42
C LYS A 28 -24.11 -8.27 10.19
N GLN A 29 -23.91 -7.73 9.00
CA GLN A 29 -23.88 -8.47 7.75
C GLN A 29 -22.53 -9.15 7.51
N PHE A 30 -21.44 -8.58 8.03
CA PHE A 30 -20.08 -9.09 7.86
C PHE A 30 -19.47 -9.34 9.23
N ASP A 31 -19.19 -10.60 9.52
CA ASP A 31 -18.39 -10.96 10.68
C ASP A 31 -16.92 -10.67 10.38
N CYS A 32 -16.44 -9.55 10.90
CA CYS A 32 -15.04 -9.13 10.76
C CYS A 32 -14.21 -9.41 12.01
N THR A 33 -14.78 -10.06 13.03
CA THR A 33 -14.12 -10.29 14.34
C THR A 33 -12.88 -11.17 14.24
N HIS A 34 -12.77 -11.98 13.19
CA HIS A 34 -11.61 -12.83 12.93
C HIS A 34 -10.44 -12.10 12.26
N ILE A 35 -10.65 -10.86 11.80
CA ILE A 35 -9.60 -10.05 11.16
C ILE A 35 -8.78 -9.37 12.25
N ARG A 36 -7.47 -9.52 12.19
CA ARG A 36 -6.50 -8.94 13.12
C ARG A 36 -5.45 -8.16 12.34
N PRO A 37 -5.70 -6.88 12.01
CA PRO A 37 -4.82 -6.13 11.14
C PRO A 37 -3.64 -5.47 11.89
N LEU A 38 -2.48 -5.46 11.25
CA LEU A 38 -1.39 -4.55 11.58
C LEU A 38 -1.53 -3.30 10.69
N ILE A 39 -1.68 -2.14 11.32
CA ILE A 39 -1.89 -0.85 10.64
C ILE A 39 -0.55 -0.16 10.40
N ILE A 40 -0.22 0.09 9.13
CA ILE A 40 1.03 0.74 8.70
C ILE A 40 0.67 2.07 8.07
N CYS A 41 0.27 3.03 8.88
CA CYS A 41 -0.01 4.38 8.41
C CYS A 41 0.15 5.40 9.53
N ARG A 42 0.16 6.67 9.17
CA ARG A 42 0.39 7.75 10.12
C ARG A 42 -0.77 8.75 10.16
N GLY A 43 -0.77 9.55 11.23
CA GLY A 43 -1.64 10.71 11.40
C GLY A 43 -3.13 10.38 11.31
N PRO A 44 -3.89 11.21 10.61
CA PRO A 44 -5.35 11.05 10.51
C PRO A 44 -5.80 9.71 9.94
N ILE A 45 -5.06 9.16 8.98
CA ILE A 45 -5.40 7.87 8.34
C ILE A 45 -5.33 6.72 9.35
N ARG A 46 -4.31 6.73 10.21
CA ARG A 46 -4.19 5.74 11.29
C ARG A 46 -5.36 5.84 12.25
N LYS A 47 -5.69 7.06 12.67
CA LYS A 47 -6.82 7.29 13.58
C LYS A 47 -8.13 6.79 12.95
N GLU A 48 -8.40 7.17 11.71
CA GLU A 48 -9.60 6.74 10.99
C GLU A 48 -9.66 5.22 10.84
N ALA A 49 -8.54 4.57 10.51
CA ALA A 49 -8.47 3.11 10.44
C ALA A 49 -8.82 2.46 11.79
N MET A 50 -8.26 2.96 12.89
CA MET A 50 -8.56 2.46 14.23
C MET A 50 -10.04 2.61 14.57
N ASP A 51 -10.63 3.78 14.29
CA ASP A 51 -12.04 4.07 14.54
C ASP A 51 -12.93 3.11 13.72
N VAL A 52 -12.68 3.00 12.42
CA VAL A 52 -13.46 2.13 11.51
C VAL A 52 -13.33 0.66 11.89
N PHE A 53 -12.14 0.17 12.19
CA PHE A 53 -11.96 -1.21 12.61
C PHE A 53 -12.70 -1.52 13.92
N THR A 54 -12.66 -0.61 14.88
CA THR A 54 -13.45 -0.74 16.10
C THR A 54 -14.95 -0.77 15.82
N GLU A 55 -15.44 0.07 14.92
CA GLU A 55 -16.84 0.08 14.48
C GLU A 55 -17.26 -1.22 13.79
N MET A 56 -16.32 -1.86 13.07
CA MET A 56 -16.52 -3.16 12.43
C MET A 56 -16.45 -4.34 13.40
N GLY A 57 -16.18 -4.09 14.68
CA GLY A 57 -16.03 -5.15 15.69
C GLY A 57 -14.66 -5.82 15.66
N ILE A 58 -13.68 -5.22 15.01
CA ILE A 58 -12.28 -5.68 15.04
C ILE A 58 -11.64 -5.12 16.29
N GLU A 59 -11.47 -5.96 17.31
CA GLU A 59 -10.92 -5.54 18.60
C GLU A 59 -9.41 -5.74 18.71
N HIS A 60 -8.88 -6.70 17.94
CA HIS A 60 -7.46 -7.02 17.95
C HIS A 60 -6.77 -6.46 16.72
N PHE A 61 -6.13 -5.31 16.86
CA PHE A 61 -5.27 -4.72 15.83
C PHE A 61 -4.01 -4.14 16.47
N GLY A 62 -2.94 -4.07 15.67
CA GLY A 62 -1.68 -3.45 16.06
C GLY A 62 -1.34 -2.25 15.20
N ILE A 63 -0.40 -1.44 15.68
CA ILE A 63 0.10 -0.26 14.99
C ILE A 63 1.59 -0.41 14.75
N LEU A 64 2.02 -0.23 13.51
CA LEU A 64 3.43 -0.04 13.19
C LEU A 64 3.76 1.44 13.22
N LEU A 65 4.75 1.82 14.02
CA LEU A 65 5.16 3.20 14.21
C LEU A 65 6.62 3.41 13.76
N SER A 66 6.82 4.24 12.75
CA SER A 66 8.15 4.60 12.26
C SER A 66 8.78 5.65 13.18
N GLU A 67 10.02 5.42 13.60
CA GLU A 67 10.79 6.39 14.37
C GLU A 67 11.19 7.61 13.54
N LYS A 68 11.36 7.43 12.24
CA LYS A 68 11.72 8.49 11.30
C LYS A 68 10.55 9.43 10.98
N ASP A 69 9.34 8.86 10.86
CA ASP A 69 8.16 9.58 10.37
C ASP A 69 7.17 9.97 11.47
N SER A 70 7.43 9.57 12.72
CA SER A 70 6.50 9.74 13.82
C SER A 70 7.20 10.15 15.11
N ILE A 71 6.48 10.82 15.98
CA ILE A 71 6.94 11.07 17.35
C ILE A 71 6.75 9.77 18.13
N VAL A 72 7.85 9.12 18.50
CA VAL A 72 7.85 7.81 19.17
C VAL A 72 8.11 7.87 20.67
N TYR A 73 8.27 9.05 21.24
CA TYR A 73 8.42 9.23 22.67
C TYR A 73 7.13 8.85 23.41
N ARG A 74 7.26 8.02 24.43
CA ARG A 74 6.11 7.48 25.17
C ARG A 74 5.10 8.54 25.62
N ASN A 75 5.59 9.70 26.07
CA ASN A 75 4.76 10.79 26.58
C ASN A 75 4.26 11.74 25.49
N ALA A 76 4.71 11.56 24.25
CA ALA A 76 4.36 12.40 23.11
C ALA A 76 3.67 11.61 21.99
N LEU A 77 3.20 10.40 22.28
CA LEU A 77 2.36 9.64 21.36
C LEU A 77 1.07 10.40 21.05
N ALA A 78 0.62 10.27 19.80
CA ALA A 78 -0.65 10.82 19.38
C ALA A 78 -1.82 10.32 20.26
N PRO A 79 -2.86 11.12 20.46
CA PRO A 79 -3.97 10.78 21.38
C PRO A 79 -4.58 9.40 21.11
N GLU A 80 -4.76 9.04 19.85
CA GLU A 80 -5.31 7.75 19.45
C GLU A 80 -4.42 6.56 19.87
N LEU A 81 -3.10 6.74 19.90
CA LEU A 81 -2.17 5.70 20.35
C LEU A 81 -2.14 5.58 21.88
N ARG A 82 -2.42 6.68 22.59
CA ARG A 82 -2.53 6.68 24.06
C ARG A 82 -3.82 6.04 24.55
N SER A 83 -4.84 6.00 23.71
CA SER A 83 -6.13 5.37 24.02
C SER A 83 -6.13 3.85 23.83
N LEU A 84 -5.09 3.27 23.23
CA LEU A 84 -4.96 1.83 23.15
C LEU A 84 -4.89 1.22 24.55
N THR A 85 -5.72 0.22 24.79
CA THR A 85 -5.77 -0.49 26.08
C THR A 85 -4.50 -1.28 26.36
N ASP A 86 -3.82 -1.69 25.30
CA ASP A 86 -2.59 -2.47 25.32
C ASP A 86 -1.48 -1.71 24.59
N PRO A 87 -0.53 -1.09 25.30
CA PRO A 87 0.57 -0.36 24.68
C PRO A 87 1.55 -1.26 23.89
N ASP A 88 1.56 -2.57 24.16
CA ASP A 88 2.43 -3.52 23.47
C ASP A 88 1.98 -3.77 22.02
N ARG A 89 0.78 -3.32 21.67
CA ARG A 89 0.30 -3.31 20.27
C ARG A 89 0.90 -2.20 19.40
N VAL A 90 1.77 -1.35 19.96
CA VAL A 90 2.50 -0.33 19.19
C VAL A 90 3.91 -0.83 18.92
N HIS A 91 4.12 -1.37 17.74
CA HIS A 91 5.41 -1.89 17.28
C HIS A 91 6.22 -0.80 16.62
N ARG A 92 7.52 -0.73 16.93
CA ARG A 92 8.40 0.33 16.45
C ARG A 92 9.37 -0.20 15.40
N VAL A 93 9.52 0.55 14.32
CA VAL A 93 10.50 0.31 13.26
C VAL A 93 11.27 1.59 12.97
N PRO A 94 12.52 1.53 12.48
CA PRO A 94 13.28 2.73 12.16
C PRO A 94 12.61 3.62 11.12
N ASP A 95 12.05 3.03 10.08
CA ASP A 95 11.27 3.67 9.02
C ASP A 95 10.31 2.65 8.39
N TYR A 96 9.44 3.11 7.46
CA TYR A 96 8.48 2.22 6.80
C TYR A 96 8.99 1.56 5.52
N THR A 97 9.99 2.15 4.84
CA THR A 97 10.33 1.79 3.46
C THR A 97 11.77 1.33 3.25
N GLY A 98 12.69 1.68 4.19
CA GLY A 98 14.13 1.55 3.95
C GLY A 98 14.68 2.63 3.00
N ALA A 99 15.98 2.82 2.95
CA ALA A 99 16.65 3.76 2.08
C ALA A 99 17.02 3.15 0.72
N ASP A 100 17.21 1.85 0.66
CA ASP A 100 17.52 1.11 -0.55
C ASP A 100 16.73 -0.21 -0.64
N LYS A 101 17.00 -1.00 -1.67
CA LYS A 101 16.31 -2.27 -1.89
C LYS A 101 16.56 -3.27 -0.76
N ALA A 102 17.80 -3.37 -0.26
CA ALA A 102 18.16 -4.34 0.77
C ALA A 102 17.48 -3.99 2.10
N GLU A 103 17.48 -2.71 2.48
CA GLU A 103 16.77 -2.23 3.67
C GLU A 103 15.26 -2.39 3.51
N ARG A 104 14.72 -2.15 2.32
CA ARG A 104 13.30 -2.39 2.03
C ARG A 104 12.93 -3.85 2.23
N ASP A 105 13.71 -4.77 1.66
CA ASP A 105 13.44 -6.20 1.78
C ASP A 105 13.55 -6.66 3.26
N GLN A 106 14.50 -6.12 4.02
CA GLN A 106 14.59 -6.33 5.47
C GLN A 106 13.36 -5.77 6.22
N ARG A 107 12.87 -4.59 5.82
CA ARG A 107 11.69 -3.98 6.42
C ARG A 107 10.44 -4.81 6.16
N ILE A 108 10.27 -5.30 4.95
CA ILE A 108 9.16 -6.21 4.60
C ILE A 108 9.23 -7.46 5.49
N GLN A 109 10.40 -8.07 5.65
CA GLN A 109 10.55 -9.24 6.52
C GLN A 109 10.22 -8.90 7.98
N GLN A 110 10.70 -7.77 8.49
CA GLN A 110 10.40 -7.32 9.85
C GLN A 110 8.90 -7.11 10.08
N ILE A 111 8.19 -6.57 9.09
CA ILE A 111 6.73 -6.41 9.17
C ILE A 111 6.03 -7.76 9.24
N ILE A 112 6.49 -8.73 8.44
CA ILE A 112 5.96 -10.11 8.45
C ILE A 112 6.20 -10.76 9.81
N ASP A 113 7.39 -10.63 10.36
CA ASP A 113 7.76 -11.19 11.65
C ASP A 113 6.89 -10.59 12.78
N ILE A 114 6.79 -9.25 12.83
CA ILE A 114 5.90 -8.56 13.77
C ILE A 114 4.46 -9.07 13.64
N ALA A 115 3.96 -9.22 12.41
CA ALA A 115 2.59 -9.68 12.21
C ALA A 115 2.39 -11.10 12.73
N LYS A 116 3.31 -12.01 12.46
CA LYS A 116 3.23 -13.41 12.90
C LYS A 116 3.42 -13.57 14.41
N ASP A 117 4.39 -12.89 14.98
CA ASP A 117 4.72 -12.99 16.39
C ASP A 117 3.60 -12.44 17.30
N ASN A 118 2.76 -11.55 16.76
CA ASN A 118 1.68 -10.91 17.49
C ASN A 118 0.28 -11.32 17.00
N ASP A 119 0.19 -12.42 16.25
CA ASP A 119 -1.08 -13.00 15.76
C ASP A 119 -1.92 -12.07 14.88
N TYR A 120 -1.28 -11.13 14.17
CA TYR A 120 -1.96 -10.36 13.12
C TYR A 120 -2.05 -11.20 11.85
N ASN A 121 -3.21 -11.22 11.22
CA ASN A 121 -3.46 -11.99 10.00
C ASN A 121 -3.73 -11.13 8.78
N ALA A 122 -3.72 -9.80 8.95
CA ALA A 122 -3.95 -8.85 7.88
C ALA A 122 -3.02 -7.64 8.00
N ILE A 123 -2.72 -7.00 6.88
CA ILE A 123 -1.90 -5.79 6.81
C ILE A 123 -2.72 -4.67 6.17
N TYR A 124 -2.77 -3.51 6.81
CA TYR A 124 -3.42 -2.31 6.29
C TYR A 124 -2.42 -1.16 6.21
N THR A 125 -2.16 -0.68 5.01
CA THR A 125 -1.19 0.40 4.75
C THR A 125 -1.83 1.77 4.53
N GLY A 126 -3.15 1.83 4.38
CA GLY A 126 -3.85 3.05 4.00
C GLY A 126 -3.41 3.51 2.60
N TYR A 127 -2.90 4.73 2.52
CA TYR A 127 -2.24 5.25 1.32
C TYR A 127 -0.82 5.71 1.65
N GLY A 128 0.04 5.77 0.64
CA GLY A 128 1.45 6.16 0.79
C GLY A 128 2.35 5.04 1.28
N PHE A 129 3.59 5.36 1.64
CA PHE A 129 4.63 4.39 2.00
C PHE A 129 4.71 3.22 1.01
N MET A 130 4.51 1.99 1.47
CA MET A 130 4.56 0.79 0.65
C MET A 130 3.17 0.29 0.20
N ALA A 131 2.14 1.15 0.23
CA ALA A 131 0.77 0.78 -0.16
C ALA A 131 0.66 0.32 -1.62
N GLU A 132 1.54 0.84 -2.49
CA GLU A 132 1.62 0.52 -3.92
C GLU A 132 2.88 -0.31 -4.26
N ASP A 133 3.53 -0.90 -3.27
CA ASP A 133 4.73 -1.72 -3.47
C ASP A 133 4.33 -3.17 -3.75
N GLU A 134 4.43 -3.58 -5.01
CA GLU A 134 4.18 -4.95 -5.46
C GLU A 134 4.98 -5.99 -4.68
N THR A 135 6.27 -5.70 -4.40
CA THR A 135 7.17 -6.63 -3.70
C THR A 135 6.67 -6.89 -2.28
N MET A 136 6.22 -5.84 -1.60
CA MET A 136 5.63 -5.98 -0.27
C MET A 136 4.35 -6.81 -0.31
N VAL A 137 3.41 -6.47 -1.21
CA VAL A 137 2.14 -7.19 -1.28
C VAL A 137 2.36 -8.66 -1.61
N ALA A 138 3.23 -8.98 -2.57
CA ALA A 138 3.58 -10.35 -2.91
C ALA A 138 4.22 -11.11 -1.74
N ALA A 139 5.08 -10.44 -0.95
CA ALA A 139 5.69 -11.05 0.24
C ALA A 139 4.66 -11.33 1.34
N MET A 140 3.67 -10.43 1.54
CA MET A 140 2.58 -10.66 2.48
C MET A 140 1.71 -11.85 2.06
N GLU A 141 1.33 -11.92 0.77
CA GLU A 141 0.58 -13.05 0.21
C GLU A 141 1.34 -14.36 0.39
N ALA A 142 2.64 -14.40 0.07
CA ALA A 142 3.49 -15.56 0.25
C ALA A 142 3.63 -16.00 1.73
N ALA A 143 3.58 -15.04 2.64
CA ALA A 143 3.62 -15.28 4.08
C ALA A 143 2.26 -15.76 4.66
N GLY A 144 1.20 -15.78 3.86
CA GLY A 144 -0.16 -16.14 4.29
C GLY A 144 -0.89 -15.00 5.03
N LEU A 145 -0.42 -13.76 4.88
CA LEU A 145 -1.04 -12.57 5.44
C LEU A 145 -1.99 -11.95 4.41
N ASN A 146 -3.16 -11.51 4.85
CA ASN A 146 -4.09 -10.81 3.98
C ASN A 146 -3.69 -9.34 3.86
N PHE A 147 -3.45 -8.88 2.65
CA PHE A 147 -3.28 -7.46 2.40
C PHE A 147 -4.66 -6.81 2.21
N ILE A 148 -5.00 -5.82 3.06
CA ILE A 148 -6.26 -5.07 2.94
C ILE A 148 -6.08 -4.02 1.86
N GLY A 149 -6.26 -4.46 0.62
CA GLY A 149 -6.02 -3.70 -0.60
C GLY A 149 -6.03 -4.61 -1.83
N PRO A 150 -5.53 -4.12 -2.97
CA PRO A 150 -5.43 -4.93 -4.17
C PRO A 150 -4.35 -6.03 -4.03
N CYS A 151 -4.53 -7.17 -4.71
CA CYS A 151 -3.50 -8.21 -4.76
C CYS A 151 -2.24 -7.73 -5.51
N SER A 152 -1.11 -8.41 -5.29
CA SER A 152 0.19 -8.05 -5.89
C SER A 152 0.13 -7.88 -7.41
N ARG A 153 -0.58 -8.77 -8.10
CA ARG A 153 -0.81 -8.65 -9.55
C ARG A 153 -1.53 -7.36 -9.92
N THR A 154 -2.55 -6.97 -9.17
CA THR A 154 -3.28 -5.72 -9.44
C THR A 154 -2.42 -4.50 -9.15
N VAL A 155 -1.61 -4.56 -8.08
CA VAL A 155 -0.63 -3.50 -7.78
C VAL A 155 0.37 -3.35 -8.93
N HIS A 156 0.89 -4.46 -9.47
CA HIS A 156 1.76 -4.44 -10.65
C HIS A 156 1.07 -3.81 -11.86
N ASP A 157 -0.10 -4.35 -12.23
CA ASP A 157 -0.81 -3.99 -13.47
C ASP A 157 -1.33 -2.53 -13.44
N ALA A 158 -1.61 -1.98 -12.27
CA ALA A 158 -2.14 -0.63 -12.08
C ALA A 158 -1.11 0.38 -11.57
N GLY A 159 -0.05 -0.07 -10.89
CA GLY A 159 0.94 0.81 -10.25
C GLY A 159 1.91 1.43 -11.25
N LEU A 160 2.32 0.70 -12.26
CA LEU A 160 3.18 1.19 -13.34
C LEU A 160 2.34 1.91 -14.39
N LYS A 161 2.64 3.18 -14.67
CA LYS A 161 1.82 4.02 -15.57
C LYS A 161 1.63 3.44 -16.95
N ASP A 162 2.64 2.80 -17.50
CA ASP A 162 2.59 2.15 -18.80
C ASP A 162 1.80 0.84 -18.76
N GLU A 163 1.96 0.02 -17.72
CA GLU A 163 1.16 -1.19 -17.53
C GLU A 163 -0.31 -0.85 -17.26
N ALA A 164 -0.58 0.15 -16.44
CA ALA A 164 -1.94 0.65 -16.20
C ALA A 164 -2.62 1.08 -17.52
N LYS A 165 -1.89 1.80 -18.36
CA LYS A 165 -2.39 2.23 -19.67
C LYS A 165 -2.65 1.03 -20.61
N ARG A 166 -1.72 0.06 -20.68
CA ARG A 166 -1.90 -1.17 -21.47
C ARG A 166 -3.07 -1.99 -20.96
N THR A 167 -3.22 -2.09 -19.65
CA THR A 167 -4.33 -2.80 -19.00
C THR A 167 -5.65 -2.12 -19.31
N ALA A 168 -5.73 -0.79 -19.20
CA ALA A 168 -6.92 -0.02 -19.56
C ALA A 168 -7.32 -0.26 -21.04
N LEU A 169 -6.36 -0.21 -21.96
CA LEU A 169 -6.61 -0.48 -23.37
C LEU A 169 -7.11 -1.90 -23.62
N LYS A 170 -6.52 -2.92 -22.96
CA LYS A 170 -7.00 -4.32 -23.01
C LYS A 170 -8.43 -4.47 -22.51
N CYS A 171 -8.83 -3.66 -21.53
CA CYS A 171 -10.19 -3.64 -20.98
C CYS A 171 -11.16 -2.76 -21.79
N GLY A 172 -10.74 -2.18 -22.90
CA GLY A 172 -11.57 -1.29 -23.72
C GLY A 172 -11.81 0.09 -23.10
N VAL A 173 -11.02 0.47 -22.11
CA VAL A 173 -11.09 1.80 -21.46
C VAL A 173 -10.24 2.78 -22.25
N SER A 174 -10.79 3.94 -22.56
CA SER A 174 -10.06 5.01 -23.24
C SER A 174 -8.95 5.58 -22.34
N VAL A 175 -7.80 5.86 -22.93
CA VAL A 175 -6.65 6.43 -22.27
C VAL A 175 -6.23 7.74 -22.94
N THR A 176 -5.55 8.59 -22.22
CA THR A 176 -4.97 9.81 -22.82
C THR A 176 -3.97 9.44 -23.90
N PRO A 177 -3.98 10.16 -25.04
CA PRO A 177 -2.97 9.98 -26.07
C PRO A 177 -1.56 10.17 -25.52
N GLY A 178 -0.62 9.36 -26.01
CA GLY A 178 0.76 9.45 -25.57
C GLY A 178 1.61 8.40 -26.28
N ILE A 179 2.91 8.54 -26.14
CA ILE A 179 3.89 7.61 -26.70
C ILE A 179 4.45 6.79 -25.53
N ASP A 180 4.25 5.47 -25.58
CA ASP A 180 4.85 4.57 -24.63
C ASP A 180 6.35 4.43 -24.92
N ASN A 181 7.15 4.35 -23.88
CA ASN A 181 8.61 4.22 -24.00
C ASN A 181 9.30 5.39 -24.76
N GLY A 182 8.72 6.59 -24.72
CA GLY A 182 9.24 7.74 -25.47
C GLY A 182 10.71 8.04 -25.22
N THR A 183 11.18 7.91 -23.97
CA THR A 183 12.60 8.09 -23.64
C THR A 183 13.47 7.00 -24.25
N ALA A 184 13.07 5.74 -24.17
CA ALA A 184 13.80 4.62 -24.77
C ALA A 184 13.84 4.74 -26.29
N LEU A 185 12.72 5.11 -26.92
CA LEU A 185 12.65 5.36 -28.37
C LEU A 185 13.56 6.53 -28.78
N THR A 186 13.59 7.61 -28.01
CA THR A 186 14.47 8.74 -28.29
C THR A 186 15.94 8.38 -28.14
N LEU A 187 16.29 7.61 -27.12
CA LEU A 187 17.65 7.12 -26.92
C LEU A 187 18.06 6.17 -28.04
N LEU A 188 17.21 5.23 -28.42
CA LEU A 188 17.47 4.31 -29.52
C LEU A 188 17.58 5.01 -30.88
N ALA A 189 16.81 6.07 -31.10
CA ALA A 189 16.94 6.88 -32.31
C ALA A 189 18.28 7.63 -32.39
N LYS A 190 18.83 8.07 -31.24
CA LYS A 190 20.14 8.71 -31.17
C LYS A 190 21.30 7.74 -31.14
N HIS A 191 21.10 6.56 -30.56
CA HIS A 191 22.09 5.52 -30.36
C HIS A 191 21.48 4.15 -30.68
N PRO A 192 21.50 3.73 -31.95
CA PRO A 192 20.83 2.51 -32.38
C PRO A 192 21.46 1.22 -31.84
N ASP A 193 22.67 1.31 -31.26
CA ASP A 193 23.30 0.16 -30.59
C ASP A 193 22.88 0.07 -29.11
N VAL A 194 22.14 -0.98 -28.77
CA VAL A 194 21.69 -1.26 -27.40
C VAL A 194 22.85 -1.47 -26.41
N ASN A 195 23.99 -2.01 -26.88
CA ASN A 195 25.14 -2.22 -26.04
C ASN A 195 25.85 -0.90 -25.70
N ALA A 196 25.90 0.01 -26.67
CA ALA A 196 26.41 1.38 -26.47
C ALA A 196 25.52 2.14 -25.46
N LEU A 197 24.19 1.99 -25.55
CA LEU A 197 23.25 2.58 -24.58
C LEU A 197 23.43 2.03 -23.17
N LYS A 198 23.63 0.71 -23.03
CA LYS A 198 23.91 0.08 -21.73
C LYS A 198 25.21 0.58 -21.12
N ALA A 199 26.25 0.73 -21.96
CA ALA A 199 27.53 1.28 -21.52
C ALA A 199 27.41 2.74 -21.07
N LEU A 200 26.67 3.56 -21.82
CA LEU A 200 26.42 4.96 -21.48
C LEU A 200 25.62 5.09 -20.17
N ALA A 201 24.56 4.28 -20.03
CA ALA A 201 23.77 4.26 -18.81
C ALA A 201 24.61 3.90 -17.59
N LYS A 202 25.49 2.90 -17.71
CA LYS A 202 26.41 2.50 -16.65
C LYS A 202 27.43 3.60 -16.29
N THR A 203 27.93 4.32 -17.31
CA THR A 203 28.92 5.42 -17.13
C THR A 203 28.30 6.60 -16.35
N HIS A 204 26.99 6.82 -16.50
CA HIS A 204 26.27 7.92 -15.84
C HIS A 204 25.43 7.46 -14.64
N ASP A 205 25.64 6.23 -14.18
CA ASP A 205 24.85 5.61 -13.08
C ASP A 205 23.32 5.74 -13.27
N LEU A 206 22.88 5.67 -14.53
CA LEU A 206 21.49 5.76 -14.88
C LEU A 206 20.86 4.36 -14.75
N LYS A 207 19.88 4.22 -13.88
CA LYS A 207 19.03 3.04 -13.82
C LYS A 207 18.06 3.03 -15.00
N VAL A 208 18.54 2.74 -16.19
CA VAL A 208 17.72 2.66 -17.40
C VAL A 208 17.37 1.21 -17.66
N CYS A 209 16.12 0.86 -17.44
CA CYS A 209 15.55 -0.35 -18.02
C CYS A 209 15.17 -0.07 -19.46
N LEU A 210 15.96 -0.57 -20.42
CA LEU A 210 15.71 -0.36 -21.85
C LEU A 210 14.44 -1.08 -22.36
N LEU A 211 13.85 -1.93 -21.52
CA LEU A 211 12.62 -2.68 -21.83
C LEU A 211 11.37 -2.05 -21.24
N TYR A 212 11.50 -1.22 -20.22
CA TYR A 212 10.40 -0.60 -19.51
C TYR A 212 10.76 0.83 -19.13
N THR A 213 9.88 1.73 -19.37
CA THR A 213 9.81 3.16 -19.09
C THR A 213 10.90 3.80 -18.24
N SER A 214 11.36 4.97 -18.62
CA SER A 214 12.10 5.83 -17.69
C SER A 214 11.17 6.25 -16.54
N PRO A 215 11.70 6.34 -15.32
CA PRO A 215 10.94 6.89 -14.20
C PRO A 215 10.35 8.26 -14.57
N SER A 216 9.12 8.50 -14.14
CA SER A 216 8.49 9.82 -14.27
C SER A 216 9.29 10.83 -13.48
N PRO A 217 9.36 12.11 -13.90
CA PRO A 217 9.98 13.17 -13.10
C PRO A 217 9.46 13.27 -11.65
N ARG A 218 8.28 12.69 -11.36
CA ARG A 218 7.75 12.60 -9.99
C ARG A 218 8.42 11.53 -9.14
N ASP A 219 9.14 10.61 -9.74
CA ASP A 219 9.83 9.54 -9.02
C ASP A 219 11.24 9.97 -8.55
N TRP A 220 11.57 11.26 -8.72
CA TRP A 220 12.84 11.88 -8.35
C TRP A 220 12.75 12.80 -7.12
N ILE A 221 11.59 12.86 -6.44
CA ILE A 221 11.36 13.69 -5.24
C ILE A 221 11.17 12.82 -4.02
#